data_7c83a32e6cb09a6c49757b65e6380709
#
_entry.id   7c83a32e6cb09a6c49757b65e6380709
#
_cell.length_a   1.000
_cell.length_b   1.000
_cell.length_c   1.000
_cell.angle_alpha   90.00
_cell.angle_beta   90.00
_cell.angle_gamma   90.00
#
_symmetry.space_group_name_H-M   'P 1'
#
loop_
_entity.id
_entity.type
_entity.pdbx_description
1 polymer ?
#
loop_
_entity_poly.entity_id
_entity_poly.type
_entity_poly.pdbx_seq_one_letter_code
_entity_poly.pdbx_strand_id
1 'polypeptide(L)'
;MTQADVHNADELLGRWLNTNHETRGISECTVARDGDGWSVSLVGVGEDGPIRWPTVRATPLANVEEEAGQKTMALLATFDLGFMRAETHVRLNKGVFVIVLFVTFLDDSGRANYLNREFFYRQP
;
A
#
# COMPACT_ATOMS: atom_id res chain seq x y z
N MET A 1 1.34 -24.24 7.27
CA MET A 1 1.86 -24.34 5.94
C MET A 1 1.86 -23.02 5.23
N THR A 2 2.97 -22.61 4.82
CA THR A 2 3.20 -21.27 4.37
C THR A 2 2.90 -21.02 2.88
N GLN A 3 2.67 -22.09 2.13
CA GLN A 3 2.47 -21.96 0.68
C GLN A 3 1.25 -21.11 0.33
N ALA A 4 0.16 -21.30 1.09
CA ALA A 4 -1.06 -20.55 0.82
C ALA A 4 -0.85 -19.05 1.05
N ASP A 5 -0.09 -18.70 2.09
CA ASP A 5 0.20 -17.31 2.39
C ASP A 5 1.00 -16.66 1.28
N VAL A 6 2.01 -17.37 0.78
CA VAL A 6 2.84 -16.87 -0.30
C VAL A 6 2.01 -16.63 -1.55
N HIS A 7 1.11 -17.55 -1.88
CA HIS A 7 0.27 -17.42 -3.08
C HIS A 7 -0.65 -16.20 -3.00
N ASN A 8 -1.24 -15.95 -1.82
CA ASN A 8 -2.13 -14.83 -1.67
C ASN A 8 -1.41 -13.49 -1.80
N ALA A 9 -0.23 -13.39 -1.20
CA ALA A 9 0.54 -12.18 -1.31
C ALA A 9 1.03 -11.96 -2.75
N ASP A 10 1.31 -13.05 -3.46
CA ASP A 10 1.77 -12.96 -4.84
C ASP A 10 0.72 -12.34 -5.76
N GLU A 11 -0.55 -12.41 -5.41
CA GLU A 11 -1.59 -11.74 -6.18
C GLU A 11 -1.50 -10.23 -6.10
N LEU A 12 -0.81 -9.71 -5.09
CA LEU A 12 -0.61 -8.28 -4.92
C LEU A 12 0.58 -7.77 -5.70
N LEU A 13 1.44 -8.66 -6.20
CA LEU A 13 2.65 -8.24 -6.92
C LEU A 13 2.32 -7.51 -8.20
N GLY A 14 3.06 -6.46 -8.48
CA GLY A 14 2.94 -5.74 -9.73
C GLY A 14 2.86 -4.24 -9.53
N ARG A 15 2.58 -3.56 -10.63
CA ARG A 15 2.42 -2.12 -10.64
C ARG A 15 0.94 -1.80 -10.81
N TRP A 16 0.46 -0.96 -9.91
CA TRP A 16 -0.96 -0.63 -9.81
C TRP A 16 -1.15 0.87 -10.00
N LEU A 17 -2.11 1.23 -10.82
CA LEU A 17 -2.39 2.63 -11.13
C LEU A 17 -3.75 3.02 -10.55
N ASN A 18 -3.84 4.25 -10.05
CA ASN A 18 -5.08 4.75 -9.48
C ASN A 18 -6.15 4.82 -10.57
N THR A 19 -7.35 4.34 -10.25
CA THR A 19 -8.49 4.41 -11.19
C THR A 19 -8.94 5.85 -11.41
N ASN A 20 -8.69 6.71 -10.44
CA ASN A 20 -8.96 8.13 -10.57
C ASN A 20 -7.70 8.83 -11.09
N HIS A 21 -7.69 9.15 -12.37
CA HIS A 21 -6.53 9.78 -13.00
C HIS A 21 -6.30 11.22 -12.56
N GLU A 22 -7.27 11.77 -11.82
CA GLU A 22 -7.16 13.13 -11.29
C GLU A 22 -6.94 13.13 -9.78
N THR A 23 -6.52 12.01 -9.22
CA THR A 23 -6.25 11.93 -7.79
C THR A 23 -5.20 12.95 -7.38
N ARG A 24 -5.35 13.45 -6.15
CA ARG A 24 -4.32 14.27 -5.51
C ARG A 24 -3.56 13.48 -4.44
N GLY A 25 -3.87 12.20 -4.33
CA GLY A 25 -3.25 11.31 -3.37
C GLY A 25 -2.15 10.47 -3.99
N ILE A 26 -2.38 9.16 -4.02
CA ILE A 26 -1.40 8.20 -4.54
C ILE A 26 -1.79 7.83 -5.96
N SER A 27 -0.92 8.12 -6.91
CA SER A 27 -1.18 7.81 -8.31
C SER A 27 -0.78 6.39 -8.68
N GLU A 28 0.18 5.82 -7.97
CA GLU A 28 0.76 4.55 -8.37
C GLU A 28 1.33 3.82 -7.17
N CYS A 29 1.22 2.49 -7.18
CA CYS A 29 1.78 1.63 -6.15
C CYS A 29 2.48 0.45 -6.83
N THR A 30 3.66 0.12 -6.36
CA THR A 30 4.37 -1.08 -6.81
C THR A 30 4.59 -2.00 -5.61
N VAL A 31 4.13 -3.24 -5.76
CA VAL A 31 4.38 -4.29 -4.77
C VAL A 31 5.36 -5.27 -5.39
N ALA A 32 6.45 -5.53 -4.70
CA ALA A 32 7.51 -6.39 -5.21
C ALA A 32 8.00 -7.36 -4.13
N ARG A 33 8.69 -8.38 -4.57
CA ARG A 33 9.37 -9.30 -3.64
C ARG A 33 10.62 -8.63 -3.10
N ASP A 34 10.90 -8.90 -1.86
CA ASP A 34 12.10 -8.42 -1.18
C ASP A 34 12.65 -9.59 -0.36
N GLY A 35 13.53 -10.38 -1.01
CA GLY A 35 13.99 -11.63 -0.42
C GLY A 35 12.81 -12.58 -0.24
N ASP A 36 12.58 -13.00 1.00
CA ASP A 36 11.44 -13.85 1.36
C ASP A 36 10.21 -13.03 1.78
N GLY A 37 10.30 -11.72 1.70
CA GLY A 37 9.20 -10.83 2.08
C GLY A 37 8.71 -9.99 0.92
N TRP A 38 8.11 -8.85 1.24
CA TRP A 38 7.53 -7.94 0.27
C TRP A 38 7.94 -6.52 0.54
N SER A 39 7.95 -5.71 -0.53
CA SER A 39 8.18 -4.28 -0.42
C SER A 39 7.06 -3.53 -1.13
N VAL A 40 6.84 -2.30 -0.69
CA VAL A 40 5.83 -1.41 -1.27
C VAL A 40 6.48 -0.08 -1.58
N SER A 41 6.21 0.42 -2.78
CA SER A 41 6.64 1.74 -3.22
C SER A 41 5.41 2.51 -3.67
N LEU A 42 5.33 3.77 -3.31
CA LEU A 42 4.23 4.64 -3.70
C LEU A 42 4.75 5.83 -4.49
N VAL A 43 3.88 6.34 -5.35
CA VAL A 43 4.12 7.61 -6.04
C VAL A 43 2.94 8.51 -5.71
N GLY A 44 3.24 9.65 -5.11
CA GLY A 44 2.22 10.64 -4.81
C GLY A 44 2.13 11.70 -5.89
N VAL A 45 1.14 12.56 -5.75
CA VAL A 45 0.92 13.67 -6.67
C VAL A 45 1.38 14.96 -5.98
N GLY A 46 2.33 15.65 -6.61
CA GLY A 46 2.82 16.92 -6.13
C GLY A 46 2.47 18.05 -7.09
N GLU A 47 2.71 19.28 -6.66
CA GLU A 47 2.43 20.45 -7.48
C GLU A 47 3.27 20.47 -8.76
N ASP A 48 4.50 20.01 -8.66
CA ASP A 48 5.44 20.06 -9.78
C ASP A 48 5.68 18.70 -10.41
N GLY A 49 4.79 17.75 -10.16
CA GLY A 49 4.89 16.43 -10.75
C GLY A 49 4.85 15.32 -9.72
N PRO A 50 5.13 14.09 -10.14
CA PRO A 50 5.07 12.95 -9.23
C PRO A 50 6.14 13.03 -8.15
N ILE A 51 5.77 12.58 -6.96
CA ILE A 51 6.67 12.50 -5.81
C ILE A 51 6.84 11.04 -5.47
N ARG A 52 8.08 10.54 -5.60
CA ARG A 52 8.38 9.16 -5.27
C ARG A 52 8.67 9.03 -3.80
N TRP A 53 7.88 8.17 -3.15
CA TRP A 53 8.12 7.83 -1.76
C TRP A 53 9.19 6.74 -1.69
N PRO A 54 9.92 6.65 -0.57
CA PRO A 54 10.91 5.57 -0.44
C PRO A 54 10.23 4.21 -0.46
N THR A 55 10.96 3.22 -0.97
CA THR A 55 10.47 1.83 -0.92
C THR A 55 10.66 1.31 0.49
N VAL A 56 9.63 0.69 1.04
CA VAL A 56 9.69 0.14 2.40
C VAL A 56 9.31 -1.33 2.38
N ARG A 57 9.83 -2.06 3.36
CA ARG A 57 9.47 -3.45 3.56
C ARG A 57 8.06 -3.50 4.15
N ALA A 58 7.25 -4.41 3.64
CA ALA A 58 5.86 -4.52 4.08
C ALA A 58 5.66 -5.74 4.96
N THR A 59 4.74 -5.63 5.90
CA THR A 59 4.38 -6.70 6.82
C THR A 59 3.13 -7.39 6.32
N PRO A 60 3.15 -8.70 6.09
CA PRO A 60 1.95 -9.41 5.67
C PRO A 60 0.97 -9.56 6.83
N LEU A 61 -0.32 -9.39 6.52
CA LEU A 61 -1.40 -9.54 7.48
C LEU A 61 -2.36 -10.61 7.00
N ALA A 62 -2.72 -11.51 7.89
CA ALA A 62 -3.65 -12.59 7.60
C ALA A 62 -5.02 -12.26 8.18
N ASN A 63 -6.04 -12.91 7.63
CA ASN A 63 -7.38 -12.80 8.18
C ASN A 63 -7.48 -13.71 9.41
N VAL A 64 -7.87 -13.15 10.54
CA VAL A 64 -7.94 -13.87 11.80
C VAL A 64 -9.00 -14.98 11.78
N GLU A 65 -9.99 -14.84 10.90
CA GLU A 65 -11.06 -15.84 10.83
C GLU A 65 -10.72 -17.04 9.97
N GLU A 66 -9.61 -16.97 9.23
CA GLU A 66 -9.16 -18.11 8.43
C GLU A 66 -8.54 -19.15 9.34
N GLU A 67 -9.12 -20.36 9.35
CA GLU A 67 -8.64 -21.41 10.22
C GLU A 67 -7.44 -22.15 9.68
N ALA A 68 -7.50 -22.50 8.41
CA ALA A 68 -6.46 -23.32 7.82
C ALA A 68 -5.59 -22.51 6.89
N GLY A 69 -4.27 -22.55 7.11
CA GLY A 69 -3.34 -21.85 6.26
C GLY A 69 -3.66 -20.38 6.19
N GLN A 70 -3.49 -19.68 7.28
CA GLN A 70 -3.77 -18.25 7.36
C GLN A 70 -3.17 -17.51 6.17
N LYS A 71 -4.01 -17.20 5.22
CA LYS A 71 -3.58 -16.56 3.99
C LYS A 71 -3.29 -15.08 4.22
N THR A 72 -2.24 -14.60 3.58
CA THR A 72 -1.94 -13.17 3.58
C THR A 72 -3.04 -12.45 2.82
N MET A 73 -3.77 -11.59 3.52
CA MET A 73 -4.89 -10.85 2.97
C MET A 73 -4.51 -9.42 2.63
N ALA A 74 -3.46 -8.91 3.25
CA ALA A 74 -3.08 -7.53 3.09
C ALA A 74 -1.60 -7.35 3.42
N LEU A 75 -1.05 -6.23 3.01
CA LEU A 75 0.29 -5.81 3.40
C LEU A 75 0.18 -4.49 4.13
N LEU A 76 0.94 -4.37 5.22
CA LEU A 76 1.05 -3.13 5.98
C LEU A 76 2.41 -2.53 5.72
N ALA A 77 2.43 -1.28 5.26
CA ALA A 77 3.66 -0.56 4.98
C ALA A 77 3.62 0.79 5.69
N THR A 78 4.65 1.10 6.46
CA THR A 78 4.74 2.37 7.16
C THR A 78 5.81 3.22 6.49
N PHE A 79 5.40 4.41 6.05
CA PHE A 79 6.29 5.37 5.42
C PHE A 79 6.51 6.52 6.39
N ASP A 80 7.77 6.81 6.68
CA ASP A 80 8.14 7.95 7.49
C ASP A 80 8.88 8.92 6.59
N LEU A 81 8.24 10.03 6.28
CA LEU A 81 8.82 11.03 5.37
C LEU A 81 9.42 12.21 6.13
N GLY A 82 9.54 12.09 7.45
CA GLY A 82 10.08 13.14 8.30
C GLY A 82 8.98 14.08 8.76
N PHE A 83 8.35 14.79 7.84
CA PHE A 83 7.29 15.73 8.19
C PHE A 83 5.94 15.04 8.37
N MET A 84 5.81 13.81 7.91
CA MET A 84 4.59 13.04 8.10
C MET A 84 4.90 11.54 8.13
N ARG A 85 3.98 10.80 8.74
CA ARG A 85 4.00 9.34 8.73
C ARG A 85 2.72 8.86 8.06
N ALA A 86 2.87 7.86 7.19
CA ALA A 86 1.73 7.27 6.51
C ALA A 86 1.71 5.78 6.78
N GLU A 87 0.70 5.31 7.48
CA GLU A 87 0.46 3.87 7.63
C GLU A 87 -0.44 3.45 6.49
N THR A 88 0.03 2.49 5.71
CA THR A 88 -0.59 2.15 4.45
C THR A 88 -1.00 0.68 4.47
N HIS A 89 -2.29 0.44 4.23
CA HIS A 89 -2.83 -0.92 4.10
C HIS A 89 -3.13 -1.16 2.63
N VAL A 90 -2.55 -2.23 2.11
CA VAL A 90 -2.68 -2.60 0.70
C VAL A 90 -3.34 -3.96 0.64
N ARG A 91 -4.45 -4.08 -0.05
CA ARG A 91 -5.16 -5.35 -0.13
C ARG A 91 -5.92 -5.48 -1.43
N LEU A 92 -6.16 -6.74 -1.80
CA LEU A 92 -7.01 -7.08 -2.93
C LEU A 92 -8.34 -7.56 -2.37
N ASN A 93 -9.43 -6.91 -2.74
CA ASN A 93 -10.76 -7.27 -2.29
C ASN A 93 -11.64 -7.52 -3.50
N LYS A 94 -11.96 -8.80 -3.75
CA LYS A 94 -12.79 -9.20 -4.89
C LYS A 94 -12.27 -8.66 -6.21
N GLY A 95 -10.95 -8.76 -6.38
CA GLY A 95 -10.29 -8.32 -7.61
C GLY A 95 -9.98 -6.84 -7.70
N VAL A 96 -10.37 -6.07 -6.70
CA VAL A 96 -10.08 -4.64 -6.66
C VAL A 96 -8.92 -4.39 -5.68
N PHE A 97 -7.89 -3.73 -6.18
CA PHE A 97 -6.74 -3.35 -5.35
C PHE A 97 -7.09 -2.05 -4.61
N VAL A 98 -7.00 -2.11 -3.29
CA VAL A 98 -7.40 -1.00 -2.43
C VAL A 98 -6.23 -0.57 -1.57
N ILE A 99 -5.98 0.72 -1.51
CA ILE A 99 -5.02 1.30 -0.57
C ILE A 99 -5.77 2.18 0.40
N VAL A 100 -5.56 1.92 1.70
CA VAL A 100 -6.04 2.80 2.75
C VAL A 100 -4.82 3.43 3.41
N LEU A 101 -4.81 4.73 3.47
CA LEU A 101 -3.68 5.52 3.94
C LEU A 101 -4.10 6.32 5.16
N PHE A 102 -3.38 6.13 6.25
CA PHE A 102 -3.60 6.89 7.49
C PHE A 102 -2.41 7.84 7.66
N VAL A 103 -2.65 9.13 7.51
CA VAL A 103 -1.58 10.13 7.52
C VAL A 103 -1.59 10.94 8.81
N THR A 104 -0.44 10.98 9.48
CA THR A 104 -0.21 11.79 10.67
C THR A 104 0.90 12.77 10.35
N PHE A 105 0.62 14.07 10.51
CA PHE A 105 1.64 15.09 10.33
C PHE A 105 2.46 15.24 11.60
N LEU A 106 3.78 15.30 11.43
CA LEU A 106 4.73 15.34 12.53
C LEU A 106 5.38 16.71 12.66
N ASP A 107 4.99 17.64 11.81
CA ASP A 107 5.52 19.00 11.81
C ASP A 107 4.51 19.98 12.43
N ASP A 108 4.89 21.24 12.51
CA ASP A 108 4.06 22.28 13.08
C ASP A 108 3.20 23.00 12.04
N SER A 109 2.92 22.32 10.93
CA SER A 109 2.18 22.93 9.82
C SER A 109 0.74 23.25 10.15
N GLY A 110 0.18 22.60 11.17
CA GLY A 110 -1.23 22.75 11.52
C GLY A 110 -2.16 21.98 10.59
N ARG A 111 -1.62 21.20 9.64
CA ARG A 111 -2.44 20.41 8.77
C ARG A 111 -3.11 19.27 9.54
N ALA A 112 -4.37 19.01 9.20
CA ALA A 112 -5.13 17.94 9.85
C ALA A 112 -4.64 16.57 9.39
N ASN A 113 -4.52 15.64 10.34
CA ASN A 113 -4.29 14.26 10.01
C ASN A 113 -5.49 13.74 9.23
N TYR A 114 -5.28 12.80 8.31
CA TYR A 114 -6.38 12.34 7.48
C TYR A 114 -6.25 10.87 7.11
N LEU A 115 -7.36 10.34 6.64
CA LEU A 115 -7.46 9.00 6.08
C LEU A 115 -7.88 9.13 4.63
N ASN A 116 -7.26 8.35 3.77
CA ASN A 116 -7.61 8.31 2.35
C ASN A 116 -7.74 6.86 1.91
N ARG A 117 -8.72 6.60 1.05
CA ARG A 117 -8.93 5.26 0.50
C ARG A 117 -9.11 5.41 -1.00
N GLU A 118 -8.29 4.70 -1.77
CA GLU A 118 -8.31 4.79 -3.20
C GLU A 118 -8.22 3.41 -3.83
N PHE A 119 -8.68 3.29 -5.07
CA PHE A 119 -8.79 2.03 -5.79
C PHE A 119 -7.86 2.05 -7.00
N PHE A 120 -7.27 0.89 -7.29
CA PHE A 120 -6.23 0.78 -8.31
C PHE A 120 -6.51 -0.40 -9.22
N TYR A 121 -5.96 -0.35 -10.42
CA TYR A 121 -6.00 -1.45 -11.36
C TYR A 121 -4.57 -1.82 -11.74
N ARG A 122 -4.39 -3.09 -12.10
CA ARG A 122 -3.06 -3.58 -12.47
C ARG A 122 -2.68 -3.06 -13.84
N GLN A 123 -1.48 -2.55 -13.95
CA GLN A 123 -0.94 -2.16 -15.24
C GLN A 123 -0.50 -3.43 -15.96
N PRO A 124 -0.98 -3.65 -17.19
CA PRO A 124 -0.60 -4.82 -17.99
C PRO A 124 0.87 -4.82 -18.37
#